data_6591452c5473bd12f1bb53db58abe38b
#
_entry.id   6591452c5473bd12f1bb53db58abe38b
#
_cell.length_a   1.000
_cell.length_b   1.000
_cell.length_c   1.000
_cell.angle_alpha   90.00
_cell.angle_beta   90.00
_cell.angle_gamma   90.00
#
_symmetry.space_group_name_H-M   'P 1'
#
loop_
_entity.id
_entity.type
_entity.pdbx_description
1 polymer ?
#
loop_
_entity_poly.entity_id
_entity_poly.type
_entity_poly.pdbx_seq_one_letter_code
_entity_poly.pdbx_strand_id
1 'polypeptide(L)'
;MPKIVHCIRHGQSTFNAHFAETGLDPMHPDAPLTELGFTQAAERAVELRRYPYELVVTSPLTRAIQTTMALFGSHPAAPPIHVECLHREHLESSCDVGSAPNRLAEAFPHLTFEHLDDIWWHNDGEPDERGFVVEPPETLSQRVGQFREWLASRPEGLIAVVGHGMFFYHLTGRQLQNCEVAVLEL
;
A
#
# COMPACT_ATOMS: atom_id res chain seq x y z
N MET A 1 14.48 -21.40 6.26
CA MET A 1 14.48 -20.36 7.32
C MET A 1 13.12 -19.70 7.26
N PRO A 2 12.55 -19.21 8.36
CA PRO A 2 11.29 -18.48 8.31
C PRO A 2 11.47 -17.25 7.42
N LYS A 3 10.43 -16.93 6.66
CA LYS A 3 10.37 -15.73 5.84
C LYS A 3 9.92 -14.56 6.71
N ILE A 4 10.65 -13.46 6.66
CA ILE A 4 10.34 -12.24 7.41
C ILE A 4 9.75 -11.20 6.46
N VAL A 5 8.60 -10.67 6.83
CA VAL A 5 7.90 -9.62 6.08
C VAL A 5 7.71 -8.40 6.98
N HIS A 6 8.27 -7.26 6.57
CA HIS A 6 8.01 -5.98 7.21
C HIS A 6 6.84 -5.30 6.52
N CYS A 7 5.67 -5.28 7.17
CA CYS A 7 4.48 -4.57 6.73
C CYS A 7 4.55 -3.12 7.17
N ILE A 8 4.63 -2.18 6.24
CA ILE A 8 4.85 -0.75 6.48
C ILE A 8 3.63 0.02 5.99
N ARG A 9 2.89 0.67 6.90
CA ARG A 9 1.78 1.53 6.49
C ARG A 9 2.31 2.78 5.80
N HIS A 10 1.65 3.23 4.73
CA HIS A 10 2.00 4.47 4.03
C HIS A 10 2.06 5.69 4.96
N GLY A 11 2.81 6.74 4.59
CA GLY A 11 2.85 8.03 5.27
C GLY A 11 1.50 8.75 5.22
N GLN A 12 1.34 9.84 6.00
CA GLN A 12 0.10 10.61 6.00
C GLN A 12 -0.27 11.05 4.57
N SER A 13 -1.48 10.71 4.13
CA SER A 13 -2.06 11.19 2.87
C SER A 13 -2.88 12.46 3.08
N THR A 14 -3.19 13.18 1.99
CA THR A 14 -4.10 14.33 2.02
C THR A 14 -5.49 13.94 2.52
N PHE A 15 -5.94 12.70 2.24
CA PHE A 15 -7.16 12.16 2.84
C PHE A 15 -7.03 12.03 4.36
N ASN A 16 -5.93 11.42 4.86
CA ASN A 16 -5.75 11.24 6.31
C ASN A 16 -5.76 12.58 7.05
N ALA A 17 -5.10 13.61 6.50
CA ALA A 17 -5.06 14.94 7.09
C ALA A 17 -6.47 15.55 7.17
N HIS A 18 -7.22 15.54 6.06
CA HIS A 18 -8.57 16.08 6.02
C HIS A 18 -9.54 15.32 6.94
N PHE A 19 -9.51 13.99 6.89
CA PHE A 19 -10.39 13.15 7.69
C PHE A 19 -10.14 13.29 9.19
N ALA A 20 -8.87 13.43 9.60
CA ALA A 20 -8.51 13.66 11.00
C ALA A 20 -9.04 15.00 11.53
N GLU A 21 -9.14 16.02 10.68
CA GLU A 21 -9.64 17.34 11.04
C GLU A 21 -11.16 17.44 11.03
N THR A 22 -11.81 16.80 10.04
CA THR A 22 -13.24 17.04 9.75
C THR A 22 -14.13 15.81 10.04
N GLY A 23 -13.57 14.61 10.05
CA GLY A 23 -14.34 13.35 10.08
C GLY A 23 -15.09 13.05 8.78
N LEU A 24 -14.86 13.81 7.70
CA LEU A 24 -15.58 13.68 6.43
C LEU A 24 -14.65 13.20 5.30
N ASP A 25 -15.20 12.42 4.39
CA ASP A 25 -14.52 12.04 3.14
C ASP A 25 -14.43 13.26 2.21
N PRO A 26 -13.22 13.72 1.83
CA PRO A 26 -13.05 14.87 0.95
C PRO A 26 -13.39 14.59 -0.52
N MET A 27 -13.82 13.37 -0.85
CA MET A 27 -14.07 12.90 -2.21
C MET A 27 -12.85 13.10 -3.12
N HIS A 28 -11.68 12.66 -2.63
CA HIS A 28 -10.40 12.79 -3.30
C HIS A 28 -9.83 11.40 -3.67
N PRO A 29 -10.16 10.86 -4.86
CA PRO A 29 -9.64 9.56 -5.30
C PRO A 29 -8.12 9.52 -5.35
N ASP A 30 -7.55 8.36 -5.02
CA ASP A 30 -6.11 8.08 -5.07
C ASP A 30 -5.25 9.16 -4.41
N ALA A 31 -5.68 9.62 -3.23
CA ALA A 31 -5.10 10.74 -2.50
C ALA A 31 -3.58 10.56 -2.25
N PRO A 32 -2.73 11.54 -2.64
CA PRO A 32 -1.28 11.50 -2.46
C PRO A 32 -0.85 11.77 -1.01
N LEU A 33 0.44 11.63 -0.73
CA LEU A 33 1.04 12.02 0.54
C LEU A 33 0.98 13.55 0.75
N THR A 34 0.92 13.95 2.03
CA THR A 34 1.22 15.31 2.48
C THR A 34 2.74 15.50 2.63
N GLU A 35 3.20 16.74 2.83
CA GLU A 35 4.60 17.02 3.21
C GLU A 35 5.00 16.27 4.49
N LEU A 36 4.08 16.19 5.47
CA LEU A 36 4.29 15.39 6.68
C LEU A 36 4.45 13.90 6.34
N GLY A 37 3.65 13.38 5.40
CA GLY A 37 3.77 11.98 4.96
C GLY A 37 5.13 11.67 4.36
N PHE A 38 5.68 12.58 3.55
CA PHE A 38 7.05 12.44 3.02
C PHE A 38 8.12 12.52 4.13
N THR A 39 7.95 13.41 5.11
CA THR A 39 8.85 13.52 6.26
C THR A 39 8.84 12.23 7.09
N GLN A 40 7.65 11.69 7.40
CA GLN A 40 7.51 10.42 8.11
C GLN A 40 8.22 9.27 7.38
N ALA A 41 8.07 9.20 6.05
CA ALA A 41 8.73 8.18 5.24
C ALA A 41 10.26 8.38 5.23
N ALA A 42 10.76 9.60 5.11
CA ALA A 42 12.20 9.89 5.14
C ALA A 42 12.85 9.51 6.49
N GLU A 43 12.19 9.80 7.60
CA GLU A 43 12.64 9.40 8.94
C GLU A 43 12.68 7.88 9.08
N ARG A 44 11.62 7.19 8.64
CA ARG A 44 11.57 5.72 8.67
C ARG A 44 12.63 5.08 7.77
N ALA A 45 12.96 5.68 6.64
CA ALA A 45 14.00 5.20 5.72
C ALA A 45 15.35 5.03 6.43
N VAL A 46 15.71 5.92 7.36
CA VAL A 46 16.97 5.84 8.13
C VAL A 46 17.06 4.54 8.91
N GLU A 47 15.97 4.13 9.55
CA GLU A 47 15.92 2.89 10.34
C GLU A 47 15.94 1.64 9.46
N LEU A 48 15.27 1.70 8.28
CA LEU A 48 15.14 0.56 7.39
C LEU A 48 16.41 0.25 6.60
N ARG A 49 17.33 1.20 6.43
CA ARG A 49 18.60 1.03 5.68
C ARG A 49 19.47 -0.13 6.17
N ARG A 50 19.34 -0.54 7.42
CA ARG A 50 20.12 -1.64 8.01
C ARG A 50 19.67 -3.03 7.56
N TYR A 51 18.48 -3.15 6.97
CA TYR A 51 17.93 -4.44 6.56
C TYR A 51 18.26 -4.74 5.10
N PRO A 52 18.84 -5.91 4.79
CA PRO A 52 19.16 -6.29 3.42
C PRO A 52 17.92 -6.84 2.70
N TYR A 53 16.92 -5.99 2.44
CA TYR A 53 15.72 -6.42 1.74
C TYR A 53 16.04 -7.01 0.37
N GLU A 54 15.40 -8.14 0.07
CA GLU A 54 15.54 -8.85 -1.20
C GLU A 54 14.42 -8.46 -2.18
N LEU A 55 13.29 -7.98 -1.66
CA LEU A 55 12.14 -7.51 -2.43
C LEU A 55 11.40 -6.41 -1.66
N VAL A 56 10.92 -5.41 -2.39
CA VAL A 56 9.92 -4.46 -1.92
C VAL A 56 8.64 -4.65 -2.72
N VAL A 57 7.52 -4.76 -2.02
CA VAL A 57 6.19 -4.87 -2.62
C VAL A 57 5.39 -3.62 -2.26
N THR A 58 4.80 -2.96 -3.24
CA THR A 58 3.99 -1.76 -3.04
C THR A 58 2.59 -1.92 -3.60
N SER A 59 1.60 -1.42 -2.86
CA SER A 59 0.25 -1.24 -3.42
C SER A 59 0.29 -0.19 -4.55
N PRO A 60 -0.57 -0.32 -5.58
CA PRO A 60 -0.62 0.66 -6.66
C PRO A 60 -1.31 1.99 -6.30
N LEU A 61 -1.85 2.17 -5.08
CA LEU A 61 -2.34 3.48 -4.64
C LEU A 61 -1.19 4.48 -4.49
N THR A 62 -1.38 5.68 -5.04
CA THR A 62 -0.35 6.73 -5.14
C THR A 62 0.39 6.98 -3.82
N ARG A 63 -0.33 7.07 -2.69
CA ARG A 63 0.28 7.26 -1.36
C ARG A 63 1.23 6.12 -0.95
N ALA A 64 0.94 4.89 -1.35
CA ALA A 64 1.80 3.75 -1.07
C ALA A 64 3.06 3.76 -1.96
N ILE A 65 2.91 4.06 -3.25
CA ILE A 65 4.05 4.19 -4.17
C ILE A 65 4.96 5.34 -3.72
N GLN A 66 4.42 6.51 -3.40
CA GLN A 66 5.20 7.64 -2.91
C GLN A 66 5.96 7.31 -1.63
N THR A 67 5.32 6.60 -0.69
CA THR A 67 5.99 6.10 0.52
C THR A 67 7.12 5.14 0.15
N THR A 68 6.87 4.20 -0.75
CA THR A 68 7.88 3.23 -1.22
C THR A 68 9.09 3.93 -1.81
N MET A 69 8.88 4.92 -2.68
CA MET A 69 9.98 5.67 -3.30
C MET A 69 10.78 6.47 -2.26
N ALA A 70 10.11 7.07 -1.27
CA ALA A 70 10.78 7.79 -0.19
C ALA A 70 11.59 6.85 0.73
N LEU A 71 11.09 5.64 1.00
CA LEU A 71 11.75 4.64 1.84
C LEU A 71 12.92 3.96 1.14
N PHE A 72 12.75 3.57 -0.11
CA PHE A 72 13.64 2.62 -0.80
C PHE A 72 14.34 3.19 -2.03
N GLY A 73 13.97 4.35 -2.54
CA GLY A 73 14.58 4.95 -3.74
C GLY A 73 16.10 5.20 -3.63
N SER A 74 16.62 5.32 -2.40
CA SER A 74 18.06 5.44 -2.11
C SER A 74 18.55 4.37 -1.13
N HIS A 75 17.88 3.21 -1.09
CA HIS A 75 18.24 2.14 -0.18
C HIS A 75 19.56 1.46 -0.62
N PRO A 76 20.53 1.20 0.31
CA PRO A 76 21.84 0.64 -0.05
C PRO A 76 21.79 -0.70 -0.78
N ALA A 77 20.83 -1.56 -0.44
CA ALA A 77 20.63 -2.85 -1.10
C ALA A 77 19.95 -2.72 -2.47
N ALA A 78 19.39 -1.55 -2.82
CA ALA A 78 18.66 -1.31 -4.05
C ALA A 78 17.67 -2.47 -4.41
N PRO A 79 16.79 -2.89 -3.49
CA PRO A 79 15.92 -4.04 -3.72
C PRO A 79 14.99 -3.77 -4.90
N PRO A 80 14.66 -4.80 -5.71
CA PRO A 80 13.65 -4.65 -6.75
C PRO A 80 12.30 -4.28 -6.12
N ILE A 81 11.53 -3.43 -6.80
CA ILE A 81 10.21 -2.99 -6.37
C ILE A 81 9.17 -3.65 -7.28
N HIS A 82 8.22 -4.36 -6.68
CA HIS A 82 7.09 -4.99 -7.36
C HIS A 82 5.77 -4.31 -6.94
N VAL A 83 4.97 -3.93 -7.93
CA VAL A 83 3.62 -3.40 -7.69
C VAL A 83 2.65 -4.57 -7.63
N GLU A 84 1.86 -4.66 -6.55
CA GLU A 84 0.91 -5.76 -6.34
C GLU A 84 -0.42 -5.20 -5.81
N CYS A 85 -1.53 -5.50 -6.50
CA CYS A 85 -2.84 -4.97 -6.12
C CYS A 85 -3.59 -5.82 -5.08
N LEU A 86 -3.14 -7.05 -4.78
CA LEU A 86 -3.80 -7.89 -3.77
C LEU A 86 -3.83 -7.25 -2.37
N HIS A 87 -2.82 -6.42 -2.04
CA HIS A 87 -2.76 -5.74 -0.75
C HIS A 87 -3.16 -4.26 -0.81
N ARG A 88 -3.95 -3.86 -1.82
CA ARG A 88 -4.61 -2.55 -1.84
C ARG A 88 -5.50 -2.36 -0.61
N GLU A 89 -5.83 -1.13 -0.26
CA GLU A 89 -6.70 -0.86 0.89
C GLU A 89 -8.11 -1.46 0.71
N HIS A 90 -8.80 -1.66 1.80
CA HIS A 90 -10.24 -1.93 1.81
C HIS A 90 -10.98 -0.73 1.25
N LEU A 91 -11.71 -0.92 0.14
CA LEU A 91 -12.38 0.19 -0.51
C LEU A 91 -13.65 0.58 0.26
N GLU A 92 -13.52 1.53 1.16
CA GLU A 92 -14.62 2.13 1.92
C GLU A 92 -14.71 3.64 1.74
N SER A 93 -13.66 4.26 1.23
CA SER A 93 -13.53 5.72 1.09
C SER A 93 -13.08 6.10 -0.32
N SER A 94 -13.33 7.34 -0.72
CA SER A 94 -12.95 7.84 -2.04
C SER A 94 -11.47 7.67 -2.35
N CYS A 95 -10.59 7.80 -1.36
CA CYS A 95 -9.15 7.67 -1.53
C CYS A 95 -8.66 6.25 -1.86
N ASP A 96 -9.54 5.26 -1.78
CA ASP A 96 -9.24 3.85 -2.10
C ASP A 96 -9.61 3.50 -3.54
N VAL A 97 -10.30 4.40 -4.24
CA VAL A 97 -10.46 4.37 -5.69
C VAL A 97 -9.13 4.74 -6.32
N GLY A 98 -8.56 3.86 -7.11
CA GLY A 98 -7.22 4.02 -7.68
C GLY A 98 -7.15 4.85 -8.95
N SER A 99 -5.94 5.05 -9.45
CA SER A 99 -5.65 5.62 -10.76
C SER A 99 -5.41 4.51 -11.78
N ALA A 100 -5.80 4.74 -13.03
CA ALA A 100 -5.58 3.79 -14.14
C ALA A 100 -4.07 3.54 -14.36
N PRO A 101 -3.67 2.31 -14.79
CA PRO A 101 -2.26 1.93 -14.93
C PRO A 101 -1.43 2.87 -15.82
N ASN A 102 -2.01 3.42 -16.88
CA ASN A 102 -1.33 4.37 -17.76
C ASN A 102 -0.96 5.68 -17.04
N ARG A 103 -1.83 6.20 -16.17
CA ARG A 103 -1.55 7.40 -15.36
C ARG A 103 -0.49 7.11 -14.30
N LEU A 104 -0.52 5.92 -13.69
CA LEU A 104 0.51 5.50 -12.74
C LEU A 104 1.87 5.37 -13.44
N ALA A 105 1.92 4.81 -14.66
CA ALA A 105 3.14 4.70 -15.46
C ALA A 105 3.72 6.07 -15.85
N GLU A 106 2.88 7.04 -16.16
CA GLU A 106 3.31 8.43 -16.42
C GLU A 106 3.90 9.09 -15.16
N ALA A 107 3.26 8.87 -13.99
CA ALA A 107 3.69 9.45 -12.72
C ALA A 107 4.93 8.75 -12.12
N PHE A 108 5.07 7.44 -12.37
CA PHE A 108 6.13 6.59 -11.80
C PHE A 108 6.82 5.74 -12.89
N PRO A 109 7.56 6.35 -13.81
CA PRO A 109 8.08 5.68 -15.02
C PRO A 109 9.13 4.59 -14.73
N HIS A 110 9.57 4.44 -13.48
CA HIS A 110 10.53 3.41 -13.07
C HIS A 110 9.85 2.13 -12.55
N LEU A 111 8.50 2.12 -12.49
CA LEU A 111 7.71 0.99 -12.04
C LEU A 111 6.91 0.40 -13.22
N THR A 112 6.52 -0.86 -13.07
CA THR A 112 5.75 -1.59 -14.10
C THR A 112 4.32 -1.78 -13.62
N PHE A 113 3.35 -1.42 -14.46
CA PHE A 113 1.91 -1.49 -14.18
C PHE A 113 1.12 -2.30 -15.22
N GLU A 114 1.76 -2.82 -16.25
CA GLU A 114 1.13 -3.53 -17.39
C GLU A 114 0.39 -4.80 -16.98
N HIS A 115 0.71 -5.35 -15.82
CA HIS A 115 0.06 -6.54 -15.27
C HIS A 115 -1.22 -6.23 -14.49
N LEU A 116 -1.54 -4.96 -14.28
CA LEU A 116 -2.77 -4.53 -13.61
C LEU A 116 -3.90 -4.40 -14.63
N ASP A 117 -5.11 -4.76 -14.22
CA ASP A 117 -6.32 -4.44 -14.95
C ASP A 117 -6.55 -2.93 -15.00
N ASP A 118 -7.29 -2.42 -16.00
CA ASP A 118 -7.62 -0.99 -16.12
C ASP A 118 -8.30 -0.44 -14.86
N ILE A 119 -9.14 -1.28 -14.22
CA ILE A 119 -9.75 -1.04 -12.91
C ILE A 119 -9.28 -2.16 -11.97
N TRP A 120 -8.18 -1.95 -11.28
CA TRP A 120 -7.56 -2.90 -10.37
C TRP A 120 -8.10 -2.83 -8.93
N TRP A 121 -8.86 -1.78 -8.59
CA TRP A 121 -9.57 -1.68 -7.32
C TRP A 121 -10.92 -2.41 -7.38
N HIS A 122 -11.61 -2.55 -6.23
CA HIS A 122 -12.90 -3.25 -6.20
C HIS A 122 -13.96 -2.48 -7.02
N ASN A 123 -14.63 -3.18 -7.94
CA ASN A 123 -15.63 -2.60 -8.85
C ASN A 123 -16.76 -3.59 -9.19
N ASP A 124 -16.87 -4.70 -8.45
CA ASP A 124 -17.92 -5.69 -8.65
C ASP A 124 -19.13 -5.38 -7.77
N GLY A 125 -20.18 -4.83 -8.39
CA GLY A 125 -21.42 -4.42 -7.74
C GLY A 125 -21.96 -3.08 -8.22
N GLU A 126 -22.94 -2.56 -7.50
CA GLU A 126 -23.55 -1.25 -7.78
C GLU A 126 -22.84 -0.16 -6.96
N PRO A 127 -22.48 0.97 -7.59
CA PRO A 127 -21.93 2.11 -6.89
C PRO A 127 -22.91 2.67 -5.87
N ASP A 128 -22.42 3.12 -4.72
CA ASP A 128 -23.20 3.86 -3.76
C ASP A 128 -23.42 5.34 -4.22
N GLU A 129 -24.06 6.14 -3.36
CA GLU A 129 -24.33 7.57 -3.62
C GLU A 129 -23.04 8.42 -3.86
N ARG A 130 -21.86 7.91 -3.45
CA ARG A 130 -20.55 8.54 -3.64
C ARG A 130 -19.92 8.16 -4.98
N GLY A 131 -20.52 7.22 -5.74
CA GLY A 131 -20.11 6.85 -7.09
C GLY A 131 -19.03 5.77 -7.17
N PHE A 132 -18.76 5.02 -6.10
CA PHE A 132 -17.87 3.85 -6.10
C PHE A 132 -18.50 2.66 -5.37
N VAL A 133 -18.01 1.45 -5.71
CA VAL A 133 -18.48 0.21 -5.12
C VAL A 133 -17.70 -0.06 -3.84
N VAL A 134 -18.37 -0.12 -2.69
CA VAL A 134 -17.75 -0.50 -1.42
C VAL A 134 -17.37 -1.98 -1.43
N GLU A 135 -16.15 -2.29 -1.04
CA GLU A 135 -15.67 -3.67 -1.01
C GLU A 135 -16.31 -4.44 0.16
N PRO A 136 -16.97 -5.59 -0.07
CA PRO A 136 -17.47 -6.41 1.03
C PRO A 136 -16.35 -6.95 1.92
N PRO A 137 -16.56 -7.06 3.25
CA PRO A 137 -15.55 -7.61 4.18
C PRO A 137 -15.07 -9.01 3.82
N GLU A 138 -15.94 -9.83 3.21
CA GLU A 138 -15.62 -11.18 2.75
C GLU A 138 -14.60 -11.14 1.60
N THR A 139 -14.74 -10.18 0.68
CA THR A 139 -13.79 -9.97 -0.43
C THR A 139 -12.42 -9.55 0.11
N LEU A 140 -12.39 -8.61 1.06
CA LEU A 140 -11.16 -8.24 1.75
C LEU A 140 -10.50 -9.47 2.42
N SER A 141 -11.27 -10.27 3.16
CA SER A 141 -10.76 -11.46 3.85
C SER A 141 -10.15 -12.47 2.88
N GLN A 142 -10.79 -12.70 1.73
CA GLN A 142 -10.27 -13.57 0.67
C GLN A 142 -8.95 -13.02 0.09
N ARG A 143 -8.88 -11.71 -0.20
CA ARG A 143 -7.67 -11.04 -0.70
C ARG A 143 -6.51 -11.14 0.28
N VAL A 144 -6.77 -10.97 1.57
CA VAL A 144 -5.75 -11.13 2.62
C VAL A 144 -5.19 -12.55 2.62
N GLY A 145 -6.04 -13.57 2.49
CA GLY A 145 -5.60 -14.97 2.35
C GLY A 145 -4.73 -15.18 1.11
N GLN A 146 -5.20 -14.72 -0.06
CA GLN A 146 -4.48 -14.82 -1.33
C GLN A 146 -3.10 -14.10 -1.26
N PHE A 147 -3.05 -12.91 -0.68
CA PHE A 147 -1.79 -12.19 -0.53
C PHE A 147 -0.82 -12.91 0.42
N ARG A 148 -1.33 -13.52 1.51
CA ARG A 148 -0.51 -14.33 2.41
C ARG A 148 0.09 -15.55 1.70
N GLU A 149 -0.70 -16.24 0.89
CA GLU A 149 -0.24 -17.36 0.07
C GLU A 149 0.78 -16.90 -0.98
N TRP A 150 0.53 -15.78 -1.64
CA TRP A 150 1.43 -15.17 -2.60
C TRP A 150 2.78 -14.83 -1.94
N LEU A 151 2.79 -14.19 -0.77
CA LEU A 151 4.01 -13.91 0.00
C LEU A 151 4.75 -15.19 0.37
N ALA A 152 4.02 -16.22 0.82
CA ALA A 152 4.61 -17.50 1.20
C ALA A 152 5.30 -18.20 0.02
N SER A 153 4.77 -18.04 -1.20
CA SER A 153 5.32 -18.64 -2.43
C SER A 153 6.59 -17.94 -2.95
N ARG A 154 6.89 -16.72 -2.49
CA ARG A 154 8.06 -15.96 -2.94
C ARG A 154 9.36 -16.64 -2.50
N PRO A 155 10.44 -16.60 -3.31
CA PRO A 155 11.74 -17.16 -2.91
C PRO A 155 12.48 -16.29 -1.88
N GLU A 156 12.19 -14.98 -1.81
CA GLU A 156 12.87 -14.01 -0.97
C GLU A 156 12.63 -14.29 0.52
N GLY A 157 13.67 -14.19 1.34
CA GLY A 157 13.63 -14.41 2.79
C GLY A 157 13.26 -13.17 3.59
N LEU A 158 13.62 -11.97 3.10
CA LEU A 158 13.32 -10.69 3.74
C LEU A 158 12.63 -9.74 2.75
N ILE A 159 11.35 -9.49 2.98
CA ILE A 159 10.48 -8.69 2.11
C ILE A 159 9.97 -7.46 2.88
N ALA A 160 10.00 -6.28 2.23
CA ALA A 160 9.25 -5.13 2.70
C ALA A 160 7.94 -5.01 1.91
N VAL A 161 6.82 -4.79 2.59
CA VAL A 161 5.51 -4.56 1.99
C VAL A 161 5.00 -3.19 2.43
N VAL A 162 4.83 -2.27 1.48
CA VAL A 162 4.27 -0.94 1.73
C VAL A 162 2.81 -0.93 1.33
N GLY A 163 1.92 -0.66 2.28
CA GLY A 163 0.49 -0.77 2.09
C GLY A 163 -0.31 0.04 3.11
N HIS A 164 -1.41 -0.53 3.60
CA HIS A 164 -2.51 0.23 4.16
C HIS A 164 -2.97 -0.27 5.53
N GLY A 165 -3.70 0.61 6.23
CA GLY A 165 -4.08 0.37 7.61
C GLY A 165 -5.03 -0.79 7.80
N MET A 166 -6.17 -0.81 7.10
CA MET A 166 -7.17 -1.87 7.27
C MET A 166 -6.68 -3.20 6.71
N PHE A 167 -6.02 -3.18 5.54
CA PHE A 167 -5.43 -4.41 4.99
C PHE A 167 -4.44 -5.05 5.96
N PHE A 168 -3.51 -4.26 6.51
CA PHE A 168 -2.53 -4.78 7.47
C PHE A 168 -3.14 -5.20 8.81
N TYR A 169 -4.21 -4.52 9.24
CA TYR A 169 -4.96 -4.98 10.42
C TYR A 169 -5.48 -6.42 10.22
N HIS A 170 -6.08 -6.71 9.06
CA HIS A 170 -6.56 -8.05 8.74
C HIS A 170 -5.43 -9.07 8.52
N LEU A 171 -4.29 -8.64 7.99
CA LEU A 171 -3.14 -9.53 7.73
C LEU A 171 -2.35 -9.87 9.00
N THR A 172 -2.16 -8.89 9.91
CA THR A 172 -1.23 -9.00 11.05
C THR A 172 -1.91 -8.94 12.42
N GLY A 173 -3.18 -8.57 12.49
CA GLY A 173 -3.91 -8.29 13.73
C GLY A 173 -3.50 -6.97 14.41
N ARG A 174 -2.65 -6.15 13.78
CA ARG A 174 -2.13 -4.90 14.36
C ARG A 174 -2.64 -3.68 13.60
N GLN A 175 -3.13 -2.69 14.35
CA GLN A 175 -3.43 -1.37 13.82
C GLN A 175 -2.16 -0.52 13.78
N LEU A 176 -1.74 -0.11 12.59
CA LEU A 176 -0.50 0.63 12.38
C LEU A 176 -0.76 2.12 12.21
N GLN A 177 0.12 2.95 12.79
CA GLN A 177 0.20 4.38 12.48
C GLN A 177 0.92 4.60 11.13
N ASN A 178 0.87 5.84 10.58
CA ASN A 178 1.59 6.18 9.36
C ASN A 178 3.10 5.87 9.50
N CYS A 179 3.67 5.20 8.52
CA CYS A 179 5.06 4.71 8.49
C CYS A 179 5.44 3.76 9.65
N GLU A 180 4.47 3.24 10.42
CA GLU A 180 4.74 2.19 11.41
C GLU A 180 4.97 0.84 10.71
N VAL A 181 5.80 0.01 11.34
CA VAL A 181 6.21 -1.31 10.83
C VAL A 181 5.67 -2.40 11.73
N ALA A 182 4.98 -3.39 11.15
CA ALA A 182 4.71 -4.68 11.78
C ALA A 182 5.57 -5.76 11.13
N VAL A 183 6.04 -6.70 11.95
CA VAL A 183 6.78 -7.87 11.47
C VAL A 183 5.82 -9.06 11.38
N LEU A 184 5.77 -9.70 10.22
CA LEU A 184 5.03 -10.93 9.97
C LEU A 184 6.04 -12.04 9.64
N GLU A 185 5.92 -13.18 10.30
CA GLU A 185 6.68 -14.40 10.02
C GLU A 185 5.80 -15.40 9.26
N LEU A 186 6.35 -15.95 8.17
CA LEU A 186 5.69 -16.95 7.31
C LEU A 186 6.50 -18.23 7.20
#